data_e4de27b86b03b551ba4769af2596f01a
#
_entry.id   e4de27b86b03b551ba4769af2596f01a
#
_cell.length_a   1.000
_cell.length_b   1.000
_cell.length_c   1.000
_cell.angle_alpha   90.00
_cell.angle_beta   90.00
_cell.angle_gamma   90.00
#
_symmetry.space_group_name_H-M   'P 1'
#
loop_
_entity.id
_entity.type
_entity.pdbx_description
1 polymer ?
#
loop_
_entity_poly.entity_id
_entity_poly.type
_entity_poly.pdbx_seq_one_letter_code
_entity_poly.pdbx_strand_id
1 'polypeptide(L)'
;MKSKKRMQIKREREIVRGYGLEIRVLERNQITQSDIDAIWGFYSDTHSRKWGSAYLNRKFFDSSFENFLDRIVLVLAYRNGKAIAGTFNLRKGDFLYGRYWGCEEFHPHLHFECCFYQLIEYAIREKIKVFEAGAQGEHKFLRGFPAVPTYSSHLIFHAQARNAIERFLREERLHMREMIRETNEHSPLKEVQSAPFFQNGTNRNGTVSDLGSYES
;
A
#
# COMPACT_ATOMS: atom_id res chain seq x y z
N MET A 1 -5.20 -17.99 8.45
CA MET A 1 -5.69 -18.06 7.05
C MET A 1 -6.31 -19.40 6.77
N LYS A 2 -7.43 -19.43 6.01
CA LYS A 2 -8.14 -20.65 5.59
C LYS A 2 -7.25 -21.52 4.68
N SER A 3 -7.33 -22.86 4.79
CA SER A 3 -6.39 -23.80 4.15
C SER A 3 -6.25 -23.62 2.64
N LYS A 4 -7.36 -23.49 1.92
CA LYS A 4 -7.36 -23.32 0.45
C LYS A 4 -6.53 -22.10 0.00
N LYS A 5 -6.66 -20.95 0.70
CA LYS A 5 -5.91 -19.74 0.38
C LYS A 5 -4.43 -19.85 0.72
N ARG A 6 -4.11 -20.50 1.84
CA ARG A 6 -2.72 -20.79 2.21
C ARG A 6 -2.01 -21.64 1.15
N MET A 7 -2.69 -22.68 0.63
CA MET A 7 -2.14 -23.52 -0.44
C MET A 7 -1.96 -22.75 -1.75
N GLN A 8 -2.92 -21.88 -2.11
CA GLN A 8 -2.80 -21.03 -3.29
C GLN A 8 -1.57 -20.13 -3.18
N ILE A 9 -1.38 -19.42 -2.06
CA ILE A 9 -0.22 -18.54 -1.83
C ILE A 9 1.09 -19.34 -1.92
N LYS A 10 1.13 -20.53 -1.31
CA LYS A 10 2.32 -21.40 -1.38
C LYS A 10 2.67 -21.74 -2.83
N ARG A 11 1.68 -22.12 -3.63
CA ARG A 11 1.87 -22.44 -5.07
C ARG A 11 2.33 -21.22 -5.87
N GLU A 12 1.74 -20.03 -5.63
CA GLU A 12 2.17 -18.78 -6.28
C GLU A 12 3.65 -18.49 -6.01
N ARG A 13 4.09 -18.64 -4.76
CA ARG A 13 5.50 -18.48 -4.36
C ARG A 13 6.43 -19.54 -4.94
N GLU A 14 5.99 -20.78 -5.05
CA GLU A 14 6.76 -21.86 -5.71
C GLU A 14 7.00 -21.56 -7.19
N ILE A 15 5.99 -21.05 -7.90
CA ILE A 15 6.11 -20.63 -9.31
C ILE A 15 7.16 -19.52 -9.43
N VAL A 16 7.12 -18.49 -8.57
CA VAL A 16 8.08 -17.39 -8.62
C VAL A 16 9.51 -17.86 -8.34
N ARG A 17 9.71 -18.80 -7.41
CA ARG A 17 11.03 -19.40 -7.16
C ARG A 17 11.59 -20.11 -8.38
N GLY A 18 10.71 -20.73 -9.19
CA GLY A 18 11.10 -21.39 -10.43
C GLY A 18 11.64 -20.46 -11.52
N TYR A 19 11.47 -19.13 -11.40
CA TYR A 19 12.01 -18.17 -12.38
C TYR A 19 13.52 -17.92 -12.24
N GLY A 20 14.16 -18.38 -11.16
CA GLY A 20 15.58 -18.13 -10.92
C GLY A 20 15.91 -16.65 -10.66
N LEU A 21 14.93 -15.86 -10.22
CA LEU A 21 15.13 -14.46 -9.86
C LEU A 21 15.64 -14.34 -8.42
N GLU A 22 16.60 -13.45 -8.22
CA GLU A 22 17.00 -13.05 -6.88
C GLU A 22 16.10 -11.90 -6.40
N ILE A 23 15.34 -12.13 -5.33
CA ILE A 23 14.46 -11.12 -4.76
C ILE A 23 15.08 -10.60 -3.46
N ARG A 24 15.30 -9.29 -3.38
CA ARG A 24 15.91 -8.62 -2.23
C ARG A 24 14.94 -7.58 -1.65
N VAL A 25 14.86 -7.54 -0.32
CA VAL A 25 14.28 -6.42 0.42
C VAL A 25 15.43 -5.53 0.86
N LEU A 26 15.45 -4.30 0.38
CA LEU A 26 16.52 -3.33 0.61
C LEU A 26 16.01 -2.17 1.45
N GLU A 27 16.82 -1.74 2.40
CA GLU A 27 16.57 -0.56 3.22
C GLU A 27 17.87 0.18 3.55
N ARG A 28 17.78 1.48 3.77
CA ARG A 28 18.90 2.33 4.19
C ARG A 28 20.12 2.19 3.28
N ASN A 29 21.29 1.95 3.85
CA ASN A 29 22.58 1.86 3.13
C ASN A 29 22.67 0.69 2.13
N GLN A 30 21.68 -0.21 2.13
CA GLN A 30 21.60 -1.28 1.12
C GLN A 30 21.06 -0.76 -0.22
N ILE A 31 20.35 0.39 -0.20
CA ILE A 31 19.77 1.01 -1.40
C ILE A 31 20.85 1.83 -2.08
N THR A 32 21.06 1.59 -3.36
CA THR A 32 22.00 2.33 -4.21
C THR A 32 21.27 3.28 -5.15
N GLN A 33 22.01 4.21 -5.76
CA GLN A 33 21.44 5.09 -6.80
C GLN A 33 20.87 4.28 -7.96
N SER A 34 21.52 3.18 -8.36
CA SER A 34 21.02 2.33 -9.44
C SER A 34 19.69 1.65 -9.11
N ASP A 35 19.41 1.37 -7.85
CA ASP A 35 18.11 0.83 -7.42
C ASP A 35 17.00 1.89 -7.54
N ILE A 36 17.30 3.15 -7.21
CA ILE A 36 16.39 4.28 -7.41
C ILE A 36 16.15 4.53 -8.90
N ASP A 37 17.19 4.42 -9.74
CA ASP A 37 17.07 4.53 -11.19
C ASP A 37 16.15 3.45 -11.77
N ALA A 38 16.28 2.23 -11.31
CA ALA A 38 15.42 1.12 -11.71
C ALA A 38 13.96 1.36 -11.28
N ILE A 39 13.72 1.76 -10.03
CA ILE A 39 12.37 2.09 -9.53
C ILE A 39 11.75 3.24 -10.32
N TRP A 40 12.50 4.30 -10.63
CA TRP A 40 12.01 5.37 -11.48
C TRP A 40 11.61 4.87 -12.87
N GLY A 41 12.43 4.02 -13.49
CA GLY A 41 12.13 3.40 -14.79
C GLY A 41 10.82 2.60 -14.73
N PHE A 42 10.66 1.74 -13.74
CA PHE A 42 9.44 0.93 -13.55
C PHE A 42 8.19 1.79 -13.29
N TYR A 43 8.33 2.84 -12.47
CA TYR A 43 7.25 3.78 -12.19
C TYR A 43 6.80 4.51 -13.46
N SER A 44 7.76 5.13 -14.17
CA SER A 44 7.52 5.88 -15.40
C SER A 44 6.84 5.05 -16.47
N ASP A 45 7.35 3.85 -16.74
CA ASP A 45 6.80 2.94 -17.75
C ASP A 45 5.37 2.49 -17.39
N THR A 46 5.13 2.13 -16.12
CA THR A 46 3.79 1.72 -15.66
C THR A 46 2.77 2.85 -15.81
N HIS A 47 3.13 4.10 -15.49
CA HIS A 47 2.21 5.24 -15.59
C HIS A 47 1.99 5.66 -17.03
N SER A 48 3.01 5.67 -17.87
CA SER A 48 2.89 5.97 -19.29
C SER A 48 1.94 5.02 -20.00
N ARG A 49 2.00 3.73 -19.67
CA ARG A 49 1.09 2.72 -20.25
C ARG A 49 -0.34 2.81 -19.75
N LYS A 50 -0.60 3.25 -18.51
CA LYS A 50 -1.93 3.22 -17.88
C LYS A 50 -2.66 4.56 -17.94
N TRP A 51 -1.95 5.67 -17.78
CA TRP A 51 -2.51 6.98 -17.45
C TRP A 51 -2.05 8.11 -18.39
N GLY A 52 -1.15 7.81 -19.33
CA GLY A 52 -0.58 8.78 -20.26
C GLY A 52 0.57 9.64 -19.68
N SER A 53 0.58 9.96 -18.39
CA SER A 53 1.68 10.68 -17.75
C SER A 53 1.82 10.31 -16.27
N ALA A 54 3.07 10.30 -15.80
CA ALA A 54 3.42 10.12 -14.41
C ALA A 54 3.21 11.43 -13.64
N TYR A 55 2.54 11.41 -12.48
CA TYR A 55 2.35 12.60 -11.65
C TYR A 55 3.56 12.90 -10.73
N LEU A 56 4.42 11.93 -10.46
CA LEU A 56 5.72 12.14 -9.84
C LEU A 56 6.80 12.23 -10.92
N ASN A 57 7.76 13.07 -10.72
CA ASN A 57 8.90 13.25 -11.61
C ASN A 57 10.17 12.59 -11.03
N ARG A 58 11.22 12.53 -11.83
CA ARG A 58 12.50 11.98 -11.41
C ARG A 58 13.04 12.64 -10.13
N LYS A 59 12.91 13.94 -10.01
CA LYS A 59 13.38 14.72 -8.86
C LYS A 59 12.77 14.25 -7.54
N PHE A 60 11.52 13.75 -7.55
CA PHE A 60 10.92 13.15 -6.35
C PHE A 60 11.71 11.94 -5.85
N PHE A 61 12.10 11.04 -6.75
CA PHE A 61 12.85 9.84 -6.38
C PHE A 61 14.27 10.17 -5.92
N ASP A 62 14.96 11.07 -6.61
CA ASP A 62 16.30 11.53 -6.22
C ASP A 62 16.27 12.21 -4.84
N SER A 63 15.34 13.15 -4.63
CA SER A 63 15.18 13.82 -3.35
C SER A 63 14.75 12.88 -2.22
N SER A 64 13.98 11.84 -2.54
CA SER A 64 13.63 10.81 -1.56
C SER A 64 14.85 10.00 -1.14
N PHE A 65 15.73 9.66 -2.06
CA PHE A 65 16.99 8.98 -1.78
C PHE A 65 17.92 9.85 -0.91
N GLU A 66 18.05 11.13 -1.23
CA GLU A 66 18.92 12.05 -0.49
C GLU A 66 18.41 12.33 0.95
N ASN A 67 17.09 12.52 1.12
CA ASN A 67 16.53 13.09 2.35
C ASN A 67 15.70 12.11 3.19
N PHE A 68 15.27 10.98 2.62
CA PHE A 68 14.35 10.02 3.26
C PHE A 68 14.82 8.57 3.16
N LEU A 69 16.09 8.32 2.90
CA LEU A 69 16.64 6.98 2.71
C LEU A 69 16.30 6.03 3.86
N ASP A 70 16.29 6.53 5.08
CA ASP A 70 15.92 5.80 6.31
C ASP A 70 14.44 5.37 6.35
N ARG A 71 13.62 5.92 5.45
CA ARG A 71 12.18 5.65 5.34
C ARG A 71 11.81 4.80 4.13
N ILE A 72 12.75 4.60 3.21
CA ILE A 72 12.51 3.84 1.99
C ILE A 72 12.71 2.35 2.26
N VAL A 73 11.79 1.53 1.76
CA VAL A 73 11.91 0.07 1.69
C VAL A 73 11.62 -0.33 0.24
N LEU A 74 12.61 -0.93 -0.41
CA LEU A 74 12.45 -1.46 -1.76
C LEU A 74 12.35 -2.99 -1.72
N VAL A 75 11.53 -3.56 -2.59
CA VAL A 75 11.65 -4.98 -2.94
C VAL A 75 11.97 -5.06 -4.42
N LEU A 76 13.14 -5.54 -4.75
CA LEU A 76 13.62 -5.64 -6.12
C LEU A 76 13.84 -7.10 -6.51
N ALA A 77 13.41 -7.45 -7.71
CA ALA A 77 13.71 -8.73 -8.35
C ALA A 77 14.80 -8.52 -9.39
N TYR A 78 15.87 -9.30 -9.26
CA TYR A 78 17.04 -9.22 -10.14
C TYR A 78 17.16 -10.46 -11.01
N ARG A 79 17.58 -10.23 -12.25
CA ARG A 79 18.04 -11.27 -13.18
C ARG A 79 19.45 -10.92 -13.63
N ASN A 80 20.41 -11.82 -13.39
CA ASN A 80 21.81 -11.60 -13.74
C ASN A 80 22.37 -10.25 -13.24
N GLY A 81 22.01 -9.87 -12.01
CA GLY A 81 22.45 -8.61 -11.39
C GLY A 81 21.70 -7.35 -11.84
N LYS A 82 20.81 -7.41 -12.84
CA LYS A 82 19.96 -6.31 -13.29
C LYS A 82 18.58 -6.38 -12.60
N ALA A 83 18.12 -5.29 -12.00
CA ALA A 83 16.75 -5.19 -11.52
C ALA A 83 15.76 -5.19 -12.70
N ILE A 84 14.77 -6.07 -12.66
CA ILE A 84 13.75 -6.23 -13.72
C ILE A 84 12.33 -5.92 -13.25
N ALA A 85 12.12 -5.87 -11.95
CA ALA A 85 10.84 -5.51 -11.32
C ALA A 85 11.07 -5.04 -9.90
N GLY A 86 10.15 -4.23 -9.38
CA GLY A 86 10.25 -3.81 -7.99
C GLY A 86 9.11 -2.99 -7.45
N THR A 87 9.15 -2.80 -6.13
CA THR A 87 8.21 -1.96 -5.39
C THR A 87 8.94 -0.85 -4.64
N PHE A 88 8.31 0.32 -4.61
CA PHE A 88 8.70 1.43 -3.75
C PHE A 88 7.72 1.51 -2.59
N ASN A 89 8.23 1.43 -1.37
CA ASN A 89 7.44 1.48 -0.15
C ASN A 89 8.07 2.48 0.83
N LEU A 90 7.25 2.98 1.75
CA LEU A 90 7.68 3.90 2.80
C LEU A 90 7.42 3.29 4.16
N ARG A 91 8.34 3.51 5.10
CA ARG A 91 8.20 3.13 6.51
C ARG A 91 8.23 4.37 7.41
N LYS A 92 7.31 4.44 8.36
CA LYS A 92 7.31 5.46 9.41
C LYS A 92 6.89 4.83 10.74
N GLY A 93 7.85 4.69 11.65
CA GLY A 93 7.63 4.01 12.93
C GLY A 93 7.10 2.59 12.73
N ASP A 94 5.93 2.33 13.29
CA ASP A 94 5.25 1.03 13.24
C ASP A 94 4.42 0.80 11.96
N PHE A 95 4.53 1.69 10.97
CA PHE A 95 3.73 1.64 9.73
C PHE A 95 4.61 1.39 8.51
N LEU A 96 4.15 0.50 7.63
CA LEU A 96 4.69 0.25 6.29
C LEU A 96 3.62 0.59 5.25
N TYR A 97 3.99 1.37 4.26
CA TYR A 97 3.08 1.85 3.21
C TYR A 97 3.54 1.35 1.84
N GLY A 98 2.80 0.44 1.23
CA GLY A 98 2.98 0.06 -0.16
C GLY A 98 2.55 1.20 -1.09
N ARG A 99 3.39 1.59 -2.06
CA ARG A 99 3.10 2.73 -2.93
C ARG A 99 3.12 2.38 -4.41
N TYR A 100 4.25 2.01 -4.96
CA TYR A 100 4.39 1.82 -6.39
C TYR A 100 4.95 0.43 -6.69
N TRP A 101 4.47 -0.13 -7.79
CA TRP A 101 4.99 -1.33 -8.42
C TRP A 101 5.23 -1.07 -9.90
N GLY A 102 6.27 -1.67 -10.43
CA GLY A 102 6.48 -1.75 -11.86
C GLY A 102 7.45 -2.86 -12.23
N CYS A 103 7.49 -3.20 -13.52
CA CYS A 103 8.36 -4.24 -14.03
C CYS A 103 8.73 -3.96 -15.49
N GLU A 104 9.96 -4.27 -15.85
CA GLU A 104 10.44 -4.35 -17.23
C GLU A 104 10.02 -5.68 -17.87
N GLU A 105 10.09 -6.78 -17.09
CA GLU A 105 9.69 -8.10 -17.51
C GLU A 105 8.46 -8.58 -16.73
N PHE A 106 7.44 -9.07 -17.46
CA PHE A 106 6.26 -9.65 -16.83
C PHE A 106 6.50 -11.11 -16.46
N HIS A 107 6.32 -11.43 -15.17
CA HIS A 107 6.32 -12.78 -14.63
C HIS A 107 5.05 -13.02 -13.81
N PRO A 108 4.24 -14.04 -14.10
CA PRO A 108 3.08 -14.41 -13.31
C PRO A 108 3.41 -14.48 -11.81
N HIS A 109 2.57 -13.90 -10.98
CA HIS A 109 2.68 -13.84 -9.52
C HIS A 109 3.86 -13.04 -8.92
N LEU A 110 4.82 -12.55 -9.73
CA LEU A 110 5.96 -11.76 -9.23
C LEU A 110 5.48 -10.48 -8.52
N HIS A 111 4.43 -9.83 -9.06
CA HIS A 111 3.77 -8.71 -8.39
C HIS A 111 3.31 -9.08 -6.97
N PHE A 112 2.71 -10.25 -6.78
CA PHE A 112 2.25 -10.67 -5.46
C PHE A 112 3.40 -11.01 -4.51
N GLU A 113 4.44 -11.61 -5.03
CA GLU A 113 5.65 -11.90 -4.24
C GLU A 113 6.29 -10.61 -3.72
N CYS A 114 6.53 -9.64 -4.61
CA CYS A 114 7.21 -8.40 -4.22
C CYS A 114 6.32 -7.44 -3.42
N CYS A 115 5.05 -7.25 -3.84
CA CYS A 115 4.16 -6.26 -3.19
C CYS A 115 3.53 -6.75 -1.89
N PHE A 116 3.44 -8.07 -1.67
CA PHE A 116 2.77 -8.60 -0.50
C PHE A 116 3.62 -9.57 0.29
N TYR A 117 4.08 -10.67 -0.29
CA TYR A 117 4.67 -11.76 0.50
C TYR A 117 5.99 -11.36 1.13
N GLN A 118 6.89 -10.74 0.39
CA GLN A 118 8.16 -10.22 0.90
C GLN A 118 7.95 -9.11 1.93
N LEU A 119 6.99 -8.22 1.70
CA LEU A 119 6.70 -7.13 2.63
C LEU A 119 5.97 -7.59 3.90
N ILE A 120 5.15 -8.64 3.83
CA ILE A 120 4.55 -9.27 5.02
C ILE A 120 5.66 -9.92 5.87
N GLU A 121 6.57 -10.68 5.25
CA GLU A 121 7.71 -11.28 5.95
C GLU A 121 8.63 -10.22 6.57
N TYR A 122 8.90 -9.15 5.82
CA TYR A 122 9.62 -7.99 6.32
C TYR A 122 8.91 -7.35 7.52
N ALA A 123 7.62 -7.09 7.42
CA ALA A 123 6.84 -6.47 8.49
C ALA A 123 6.82 -7.33 9.78
N ILE A 124 6.73 -8.65 9.64
CA ILE A 124 6.79 -9.59 10.77
C ILE A 124 8.19 -9.56 11.42
N ARG A 125 9.26 -9.62 10.63
CA ARG A 125 10.64 -9.59 11.10
C ARG A 125 10.95 -8.29 11.84
N GLU A 126 10.53 -7.16 11.30
CA GLU A 126 10.75 -5.82 11.83
C GLU A 126 9.72 -5.40 12.91
N LYS A 127 8.78 -6.30 13.27
CA LYS A 127 7.71 -6.04 14.25
C LYS A 127 6.85 -4.81 13.91
N ILE A 128 6.65 -4.55 12.62
CA ILE A 128 5.78 -3.48 12.13
C ILE A 128 4.33 -3.84 12.48
N LYS A 129 3.58 -2.89 13.05
CA LYS A 129 2.21 -3.13 13.52
C LYS A 129 1.18 -3.03 12.40
N VAL A 130 1.41 -2.15 11.43
CA VAL A 130 0.45 -1.88 10.35
C VAL A 130 1.15 -1.89 9.01
N PHE A 131 0.67 -2.71 8.09
CA PHE A 131 1.05 -2.69 6.69
C PHE A 131 -0.14 -2.28 5.83
N GLU A 132 -0.05 -1.10 5.22
CA GLU A 132 -1.02 -0.60 4.25
C GLU A 132 -0.60 -0.96 2.82
N ALA A 133 -1.40 -1.80 2.17
CA ALA A 133 -1.14 -2.24 0.81
C ALA A 133 -1.73 -1.30 -0.27
N GLY A 134 -2.24 -0.12 0.11
CA GLY A 134 -2.92 0.83 -0.77
C GLY A 134 -4.43 0.57 -0.93
N ALA A 135 -5.15 1.50 -1.57
CA ALA A 135 -6.62 1.57 -1.52
C ALA A 135 -7.35 0.58 -2.45
N GLN A 136 -6.80 0.17 -3.58
CA GLN A 136 -7.54 -0.57 -4.62
C GLN A 136 -7.09 -2.04 -4.75
N GLY A 137 -8.02 -2.91 -5.18
CA GLY A 137 -7.74 -4.26 -5.63
C GLY A 137 -8.22 -5.38 -4.68
N GLU A 138 -9.23 -6.14 -5.11
CA GLU A 138 -9.79 -7.31 -4.40
C GLU A 138 -8.73 -8.37 -4.07
N HIS A 139 -7.69 -8.48 -4.90
CA HIS A 139 -6.60 -9.43 -4.68
C HIS A 139 -5.86 -9.21 -3.36
N LYS A 140 -5.89 -8.00 -2.77
CA LYS A 140 -5.31 -7.69 -1.45
C LYS A 140 -6.11 -8.36 -0.34
N PHE A 141 -7.43 -8.25 -0.40
CA PHE A 141 -8.33 -8.91 0.53
C PHE A 141 -8.10 -10.43 0.56
N LEU A 142 -7.96 -11.05 -0.61
CA LEU A 142 -7.68 -12.48 -0.72
C LEU A 142 -6.33 -12.90 -0.12
N ARG A 143 -5.42 -11.94 0.16
CA ARG A 143 -4.11 -12.15 0.79
C ARG A 143 -4.07 -11.74 2.26
N GLY A 144 -5.23 -11.42 2.83
CA GLY A 144 -5.37 -11.16 4.25
C GLY A 144 -5.29 -9.71 4.66
N PHE A 145 -5.41 -8.77 3.71
CA PHE A 145 -5.57 -7.35 4.02
C PHE A 145 -7.07 -7.06 4.21
N PRO A 146 -7.54 -6.79 5.43
CA PRO A 146 -8.95 -6.49 5.67
C PRO A 146 -9.34 -5.15 5.04
N ALA A 147 -10.62 -5.02 4.70
CA ALA A 147 -11.18 -3.73 4.36
C ALA A 147 -11.24 -2.83 5.59
N VAL A 148 -10.71 -1.63 5.47
CA VAL A 148 -10.69 -0.62 6.54
C VAL A 148 -11.15 0.73 5.98
N PRO A 149 -11.82 1.59 6.78
CA PRO A 149 -12.20 2.91 6.32
C PRO A 149 -10.97 3.77 6.10
N THR A 150 -10.97 4.53 5.02
CA THR A 150 -10.00 5.59 4.76
C THR A 150 -10.72 6.93 4.76
N TYR A 151 -10.04 7.97 5.21
CA TYR A 151 -10.64 9.29 5.37
C TYR A 151 -9.89 10.31 4.52
N SER A 152 -10.65 11.24 3.92
CA SER A 152 -10.13 12.42 3.25
C SER A 152 -10.92 13.66 3.67
N SER A 153 -10.28 14.83 3.59
CA SER A 153 -10.91 16.11 3.88
C SER A 153 -10.87 17.00 2.65
N HIS A 154 -11.99 17.64 2.33
CA HIS A 154 -12.12 18.50 1.17
C HIS A 154 -12.71 19.84 1.55
N LEU A 155 -12.08 20.92 1.08
CA LEU A 155 -12.62 22.27 1.21
C LEU A 155 -13.30 22.68 -0.09
N ILE A 156 -14.61 22.90 -0.05
CA ILE A 156 -15.43 23.26 -1.21
C ILE A 156 -15.96 24.66 -1.01
N PHE A 157 -15.50 25.61 -1.83
CA PHE A 157 -15.86 27.01 -1.72
C PHE A 157 -17.29 27.31 -2.21
N HIS A 158 -17.76 26.62 -3.24
CA HIS A 158 -19.10 26.81 -3.79
C HIS A 158 -20.17 26.24 -2.88
N ALA A 159 -20.97 27.09 -2.25
CA ALA A 159 -21.90 26.70 -1.19
C ALA A 159 -22.96 25.66 -1.62
N GLN A 160 -23.55 25.80 -2.80
CA GLN A 160 -24.55 24.83 -3.30
C GLN A 160 -23.94 23.46 -3.57
N ALA A 161 -22.73 23.42 -4.17
CA ALA A 161 -22.02 22.18 -4.39
C ALA A 161 -21.63 21.50 -3.06
N ARG A 162 -21.15 22.27 -2.09
CA ARG A 162 -20.84 21.77 -0.75
C ARG A 162 -22.05 21.11 -0.09
N ASN A 163 -23.21 21.79 -0.07
CA ASN A 163 -24.44 21.24 0.53
C ASN A 163 -24.93 19.96 -0.17
N ALA A 164 -24.78 19.87 -1.51
CA ALA A 164 -25.13 18.67 -2.26
C ALA A 164 -24.18 17.50 -1.90
N ILE A 165 -22.86 17.76 -1.86
CA ILE A 165 -21.85 16.78 -1.51
C ILE A 165 -22.00 16.31 -0.07
N GLU A 166 -22.27 17.21 0.89
CA GLU A 166 -22.52 16.85 2.29
C GLU A 166 -23.71 15.89 2.45
N ARG A 167 -24.79 16.09 1.69
CA ARG A 167 -25.94 15.17 1.69
C ARG A 167 -25.54 13.80 1.15
N PHE A 168 -24.88 13.76 -0.01
CA PHE A 168 -24.39 12.54 -0.61
C PHE A 168 -23.45 11.76 0.33
N LEU A 169 -22.49 12.43 0.96
CA LEU A 169 -21.53 11.81 1.88
C LEU A 169 -22.18 11.18 3.12
N ARG A 170 -23.33 11.67 3.57
CA ARG A 170 -24.05 11.03 4.69
C ARG A 170 -24.53 9.63 4.33
N GLU A 171 -25.11 9.48 3.15
CA GLU A 171 -25.59 8.18 2.63
C GLU A 171 -24.42 7.28 2.28
N GLU A 172 -23.40 7.80 1.58
CA GLU A 172 -22.19 7.06 1.22
C GLU A 172 -21.48 6.49 2.44
N ARG A 173 -21.35 7.26 3.52
CA ARG A 173 -20.70 6.78 4.76
C ARG A 173 -21.42 5.58 5.38
N LEU A 174 -22.74 5.55 5.34
CA LEU A 174 -23.52 4.42 5.84
C LEU A 174 -23.31 3.20 4.95
N HIS A 175 -23.42 3.38 3.65
CA HIS A 175 -23.20 2.32 2.67
C HIS A 175 -21.78 1.74 2.74
N MET A 176 -20.75 2.58 2.84
CA MET A 176 -19.35 2.14 2.97
C MET A 176 -19.10 1.35 4.24
N ARG A 177 -19.71 1.71 5.37
CA ARG A 177 -19.59 0.93 6.62
C ARG A 177 -20.14 -0.48 6.44
N GLU A 178 -21.30 -0.59 5.81
CA GLU A 178 -21.93 -1.87 5.53
C GLU A 178 -21.09 -2.71 4.57
N MET A 179 -20.62 -2.15 3.47
CA MET A 179 -19.72 -2.82 2.54
C MET A 179 -18.44 -3.34 3.21
N ILE A 180 -17.82 -2.54 4.08
CA ILE A 180 -16.62 -2.94 4.83
C ILE A 180 -16.95 -4.14 5.74
N ARG A 181 -18.08 -4.10 6.44
CA ARG A 181 -18.54 -5.18 7.29
C ARG A 181 -18.74 -6.48 6.50
N GLU A 182 -19.55 -6.42 5.45
CA GLU A 182 -19.85 -7.57 4.59
C GLU A 182 -18.57 -8.14 3.94
N THR A 183 -17.69 -7.28 3.45
CA THR A 183 -16.41 -7.71 2.88
C THR A 183 -15.60 -8.49 3.91
N ASN A 184 -15.48 -7.98 5.14
CA ASN A 184 -14.68 -8.60 6.19
C ASN A 184 -15.25 -9.92 6.70
N GLU A 185 -16.56 -10.14 6.64
CA GLU A 185 -17.19 -11.44 6.95
C GLU A 185 -16.69 -12.57 6.03
N HIS A 186 -16.33 -12.21 4.79
CA HIS A 186 -15.78 -13.16 3.82
C HIS A 186 -14.24 -13.30 3.88
N SER A 187 -13.61 -12.75 4.93
CA SER A 187 -12.15 -12.77 5.08
C SER A 187 -11.55 -14.17 4.92
N PRO A 188 -10.41 -14.29 4.23
CA PRO A 188 -9.64 -15.53 4.19
C PRO A 188 -8.92 -15.84 5.51
N LEU A 189 -8.86 -14.89 6.44
CA LEU A 189 -8.33 -15.07 7.78
C LEU A 189 -9.36 -15.79 8.65
N LYS A 190 -8.90 -16.52 9.67
CA LYS A 190 -9.78 -17.15 10.64
C LYS A 190 -10.37 -16.13 11.62
N GLU A 191 -9.54 -15.14 11.98
CA GLU A 191 -9.89 -14.02 12.83
C GLU A 191 -9.39 -12.75 12.14
N VAL A 192 -10.25 -11.76 11.99
CA VAL A 192 -9.89 -10.43 11.52
C VAL A 192 -9.66 -9.59 12.76
N GLN A 193 -8.39 -9.32 13.09
CA GLN A 193 -8.10 -8.33 14.11
C GLN A 193 -8.48 -6.95 13.55
N SER A 194 -9.39 -6.26 14.23
CA SER A 194 -9.64 -4.85 13.95
C SER A 194 -8.35 -4.09 14.16
N ALA A 195 -7.95 -3.29 13.17
CA ALA A 195 -6.73 -2.49 13.28
C ALA A 195 -6.85 -1.58 14.51
N PRO A 196 -5.88 -1.61 15.44
CA PRO A 196 -6.00 -0.96 16.76
C PRO A 196 -6.21 0.56 16.69
N PHE A 197 -5.91 1.18 15.55
CA PHE A 197 -6.05 2.62 15.35
C PHE A 197 -7.45 3.07 14.91
N PHE A 198 -8.35 2.14 14.56
CA PHE A 198 -9.71 2.45 14.12
C PHE A 198 -10.77 2.19 15.19
N GLN A 199 -10.40 1.68 16.36
CA GLN A 199 -11.34 1.43 17.46
C GLN A 199 -11.77 2.70 18.20
N ASN A 200 -11.02 3.79 18.11
CA ASN A 200 -11.32 5.03 18.83
C ASN A 200 -12.27 6.01 18.11
N GLY A 201 -12.78 5.63 16.93
CA GLY A 201 -13.72 6.47 16.15
C GLY A 201 -15.20 6.27 16.46
N THR A 202 -15.59 5.37 17.35
CA THR A 202 -17.00 5.00 17.60
C THR A 202 -17.62 5.61 18.85
N ASN A 203 -16.92 6.46 19.59
CA ASN A 203 -17.50 7.18 20.73
C ASN A 203 -17.14 8.65 20.69
N ARG A 204 -17.79 9.41 19.81
CA ARG A 204 -18.13 10.82 20.08
C ARG A 204 -19.33 11.20 19.24
N ASN A 205 -20.44 11.39 19.91
CA ASN A 205 -21.60 12.16 19.44
C ASN A 205 -21.09 13.48 18.85
N GLY A 206 -21.50 13.77 17.59
CA GLY A 206 -21.01 14.91 16.84
C GLY A 206 -21.20 16.24 17.53
N THR A 207 -20.15 16.75 18.08
CA THR A 207 -19.92 18.19 18.25
C THR A 207 -18.44 18.42 17.98
N VAL A 208 -18.18 19.18 16.92
CA VAL A 208 -16.86 19.74 16.63
C VAL A 208 -16.62 20.85 17.65
N SER A 209 -15.97 20.51 18.76
CA SER A 209 -15.37 21.47 19.66
C SER A 209 -14.04 20.86 20.07
N ASP A 210 -12.99 21.35 19.48
CA ASP A 210 -11.61 21.47 19.92
C ASP A 210 -10.66 21.44 18.70
N LEU A 211 -10.75 22.48 17.88
CA LEU A 211 -9.58 22.97 17.17
C LEU A 211 -8.85 23.85 18.18
N GLY A 212 -7.87 23.25 18.85
CA GLY A 212 -6.94 23.98 19.68
C GLY A 212 -6.28 25.10 18.88
N SER A 213 -6.41 26.31 19.40
CA SER A 213 -5.75 27.54 19.02
C SER A 213 -4.25 27.30 18.85
N TYR A 214 -3.76 27.43 17.63
CA TYR A 214 -2.36 27.76 17.38
C TYR A 214 -2.27 29.30 17.37
N GLU A 215 -1.90 29.89 18.51
CA GLU A 215 -1.39 31.23 18.60
C GLU A 215 0.12 31.23 18.36
N SER A 216 0.52 32.18 17.48
CA SER A 216 1.85 32.77 17.19
C SER A 216 3.00 31.80 16.96
#